data_9b05398fbb62bcd8833bfcaba6d6a097
#
_entry.id   9b05398fbb62bcd8833bfcaba6d6a097
#
_cell.length_a   1.000
_cell.length_b   1.000
_cell.length_c   1.000
_cell.angle_alpha   90.00
_cell.angle_beta   90.00
_cell.angle_gamma   90.00
#
_symmetry.space_group_name_H-M   'P 1'
#
loop_
_entity.id
_entity.type
_entity.pdbx_description
1 polymer ?
#
loop_
_entity_poly.entity_id
_entity_poly.type
_entity_poly.pdbx_seq_one_letter_code
_entity_poly.pdbx_strand_id
1 'polypeptide(L)'
;MSDYAPQGFRILPPVVKNLLIINLIVFLATMVLERYGYANITSMCALNSIPTGRFRVWQLITYMFMHGSWEHIIFNMFALWMFGYVLENYWGSRRFLFYYMICGIGAGLCNLLVPGWGLTVGASGAVYGILLAFGMMFPNERIYLYIIMPIKAKWFVIIYAAIELLEGLFRNDGVAHFAHLGGMLFGLLLILYWRKHPSSRF
;
A
#
# COMPACT_ATOMS: atom_id res chain seq x y z
N MET A 1 -18.87 32.27 -4.92
CA MET A 1 -19.73 31.13 -5.30
C MET A 1 -18.80 30.03 -5.73
N SER A 2 -18.55 29.02 -4.90
CA SER A 2 -17.67 27.91 -5.24
C SER A 2 -18.50 26.84 -5.95
N ASP A 3 -18.18 26.57 -7.21
CA ASP A 3 -18.76 25.50 -8.02
C ASP A 3 -18.37 24.13 -7.43
N TYR A 4 -19.02 23.74 -6.34
CA TYR A 4 -19.03 22.35 -5.86
C TYR A 4 -20.15 21.61 -6.60
N ALA A 5 -19.91 21.27 -7.85
CA ALA A 5 -20.70 20.23 -8.49
C ALA A 5 -20.39 18.92 -7.74
N PRO A 6 -21.40 18.13 -7.31
CA PRO A 6 -21.17 16.82 -6.73
C PRO A 6 -20.46 15.98 -7.80
N GLN A 7 -19.17 15.69 -7.59
CA GLN A 7 -18.43 14.80 -8.50
C GLN A 7 -19.07 13.42 -8.38
N GLY A 8 -19.73 12.99 -9.45
CA GLY A 8 -20.32 11.65 -9.51
C GLY A 8 -19.28 10.59 -9.13
N PHE A 9 -19.72 9.51 -8.49
CA PHE A 9 -18.90 8.37 -8.08
C PHE A 9 -18.09 7.83 -9.27
N ARG A 10 -16.75 7.82 -9.15
CA ARG A 10 -15.83 7.44 -10.23
C ARG A 10 -15.27 6.06 -9.97
N ILE A 11 -15.42 5.14 -10.92
CA ILE A 11 -14.80 3.80 -10.86
C ILE A 11 -13.27 3.90 -10.90
N LEU A 12 -12.74 4.94 -11.55
CA LEU A 12 -11.29 5.17 -11.66
C LEU A 12 -10.96 6.62 -11.29
N PRO A 13 -10.96 6.95 -10.00
CA PRO A 13 -10.67 8.31 -9.54
C PRO A 13 -9.20 8.68 -9.78
N PRO A 14 -8.85 9.99 -9.82
CA PRO A 14 -7.58 10.47 -10.36
C PRO A 14 -6.34 9.89 -9.71
N VAL A 15 -6.29 9.79 -8.37
CA VAL A 15 -5.09 9.32 -7.67
C VAL A 15 -4.92 7.81 -7.85
N VAL A 16 -5.98 7.02 -7.68
CA VAL A 16 -5.93 5.58 -7.94
C VAL A 16 -5.47 5.33 -9.38
N LYS A 17 -6.07 6.02 -10.37
CA LYS A 17 -5.66 5.91 -11.77
C LYS A 17 -4.16 6.18 -11.96
N ASN A 18 -3.67 7.29 -11.42
CA ASN A 18 -2.27 7.69 -11.60
C ASN A 18 -1.32 6.72 -10.90
N LEU A 19 -1.66 6.24 -9.70
CA LEU A 19 -0.87 5.22 -9.00
C LEU A 19 -0.78 3.93 -9.80
N LEU A 20 -1.90 3.45 -10.38
CA LEU A 20 -1.90 2.26 -11.23
C LEU A 20 -0.97 2.43 -12.44
N ILE A 21 -1.08 3.58 -13.13
CA ILE A 21 -0.25 3.89 -14.31
C ILE A 21 1.24 3.98 -13.95
N ILE A 22 1.58 4.72 -12.88
CA ILE A 22 2.97 4.89 -12.45
C ILE A 22 3.58 3.54 -12.08
N ASN A 23 2.89 2.71 -11.30
CA ASN A 23 3.39 1.39 -10.93
C ASN A 23 3.64 0.50 -12.15
N LEU A 24 2.71 0.50 -13.12
CA LEU A 24 2.87 -0.27 -14.36
C LEU A 24 4.07 0.23 -15.19
N ILE A 25 4.22 1.56 -15.35
CA ILE A 25 5.34 2.15 -16.09
C ILE A 25 6.67 1.80 -15.42
N VAL A 26 6.77 1.98 -14.07
CA VAL A 26 7.99 1.66 -13.32
C VAL A 26 8.33 0.18 -13.44
N PHE A 27 7.35 -0.70 -13.31
CA PHE A 27 7.55 -2.14 -13.43
C PHE A 27 8.08 -2.53 -14.82
N LEU A 28 7.43 -2.04 -15.88
CA LEU A 28 7.89 -2.32 -17.26
C LEU A 28 9.26 -1.72 -17.55
N ALA A 29 9.52 -0.49 -17.11
CA ALA A 29 10.82 0.16 -17.27
C ALA A 29 11.93 -0.62 -16.54
N THR A 30 11.68 -1.05 -15.29
CA THR A 30 12.64 -1.88 -14.53
C THR A 30 12.94 -3.18 -15.25
N MET A 31 11.89 -3.90 -15.66
CA MET A 31 12.03 -5.16 -16.36
C MET A 31 12.85 -5.04 -17.67
N VAL A 32 12.59 -3.99 -18.46
CA VAL A 32 13.31 -3.75 -19.71
C VAL A 32 14.76 -3.35 -19.46
N LEU A 33 14.99 -2.34 -18.61
CA LEU A 33 16.32 -1.78 -18.38
C LEU A 33 17.27 -2.79 -17.71
N GLU A 34 16.77 -3.61 -16.78
CA GLU A 34 17.58 -4.65 -16.14
C GLU A 34 17.85 -5.83 -17.06
N ARG A 35 16.87 -6.24 -17.89
CA ARG A 35 17.07 -7.31 -18.86
C ARG A 35 18.17 -7.00 -19.87
N TYR A 36 18.29 -5.75 -20.31
CA TYR A 36 19.31 -5.31 -21.27
C TYR A 36 20.60 -4.80 -20.62
N GLY A 37 20.68 -4.84 -19.27
CA GLY A 37 21.89 -4.45 -18.54
C GLY A 37 22.18 -2.95 -18.50
N TYR A 38 21.20 -2.10 -18.86
CA TYR A 38 21.39 -0.64 -18.86
C TYR A 38 21.47 -0.03 -17.45
N ALA A 39 20.76 -0.59 -16.48
CA ALA A 39 20.77 -0.11 -15.11
C ALA A 39 20.25 -1.18 -14.14
N ASN A 40 20.75 -1.18 -12.90
CA ASN A 40 20.19 -1.98 -11.81
C ASN A 40 19.26 -1.11 -10.97
N ILE A 41 18.05 -0.87 -11.49
CA ILE A 41 17.06 0.02 -10.88
C ILE A 41 16.58 -0.56 -9.54
N THR A 42 16.39 -1.87 -9.47
CA THR A 42 15.96 -2.54 -8.25
C THR A 42 16.94 -2.26 -7.10
N SER A 43 18.26 -2.37 -7.32
CA SER A 43 19.22 -2.10 -6.25
C SER A 43 19.24 -0.64 -5.79
N MET A 44 18.89 0.30 -6.67
CA MET A 44 18.87 1.73 -6.37
C MET A 44 17.57 2.19 -5.69
N CYS A 45 16.44 1.63 -6.09
CA CYS A 45 15.10 2.10 -5.74
C CYS A 45 14.37 1.22 -4.72
N ALA A 46 14.73 -0.06 -4.59
CA ALA A 46 14.21 -0.93 -3.54
C ALA A 46 14.69 -0.45 -2.15
N LEU A 47 13.90 -0.73 -1.13
CA LEU A 47 14.26 -0.42 0.24
C LEU A 47 15.32 -1.41 0.73
N ASN A 48 16.54 -0.93 0.90
CA ASN A 48 17.66 -1.70 1.44
C ASN A 48 17.66 -1.65 2.96
N SER A 49 17.99 -2.76 3.62
CA SER A 49 18.16 -2.76 5.08
C SER A 49 19.38 -1.92 5.48
N ILE A 50 19.31 -1.25 6.63
CA ILE A 50 20.37 -0.35 7.13
C ILE A 50 21.74 -1.05 7.27
N PRO A 51 21.83 -2.29 7.81
CA PRO A 51 23.11 -2.98 7.94
C PRO A 51 23.86 -3.23 6.64
N THR A 52 23.19 -3.20 5.49
CA THR A 52 23.86 -3.38 4.19
C THR A 52 24.72 -2.17 3.77
N GLY A 53 24.58 -1.01 4.43
CA GLY A 53 25.20 0.26 4.02
C GLY A 53 24.62 0.85 2.72
N ARG A 54 23.63 0.20 2.12
CA ARG A 54 23.02 0.60 0.84
C ARG A 54 21.72 1.38 1.00
N PHE A 55 21.18 1.51 2.21
CA PHE A 55 20.01 2.32 2.49
C PHE A 55 20.21 3.77 2.04
N ARG A 56 19.20 4.33 1.39
CA ARG A 56 19.10 5.74 1.03
C ARG A 56 17.69 6.24 1.34
N VAL A 57 17.56 7.48 1.82
CA VAL A 57 16.29 8.02 2.31
C VAL A 57 15.17 8.02 1.26
N TRP A 58 15.50 8.24 -0.02
CA TRP A 58 14.49 8.19 -1.10
C TRP A 58 13.86 6.80 -1.28
N GLN A 59 14.55 5.74 -0.85
CA GLN A 59 14.04 4.37 -0.93
C GLN A 59 12.77 4.18 -0.11
N LEU A 60 12.52 5.00 0.93
CA LEU A 60 11.25 5.01 1.66
C LEU A 60 10.03 5.36 0.81
N ILE A 61 10.25 5.93 -0.37
CA ILE A 61 9.20 6.26 -1.33
C ILE A 61 9.31 5.38 -2.58
N THR A 62 10.50 5.25 -3.15
CA THR A 62 10.68 4.58 -4.45
C THR A 62 10.33 3.10 -4.39
N TYR A 63 10.59 2.42 -3.28
CA TYR A 63 10.29 1.00 -3.11
C TYR A 63 8.80 0.68 -3.30
N MET A 64 7.91 1.63 -2.96
CA MET A 64 6.46 1.50 -3.09
C MET A 64 5.99 1.32 -4.55
N PHE A 65 6.83 1.67 -5.51
CA PHE A 65 6.54 1.60 -6.94
C PHE A 65 7.27 0.45 -7.63
N MET A 66 8.15 -0.25 -6.91
CA MET A 66 8.90 -1.40 -7.42
C MET A 66 8.11 -2.69 -7.21
N HIS A 67 8.18 -3.63 -8.16
CA HIS A 67 7.54 -4.93 -8.03
C HIS A 67 8.44 -6.03 -8.57
N GLY A 68 8.51 -7.17 -7.84
CA GLY A 68 9.43 -8.26 -8.15
C GLY A 68 8.89 -9.26 -9.18
N SER A 69 7.58 -9.34 -9.40
CA SER A 69 6.96 -10.28 -10.36
C SER A 69 5.63 -9.76 -10.90
N TRP A 70 5.11 -10.42 -11.95
CA TRP A 70 3.80 -10.12 -12.51
C TRP A 70 2.67 -10.35 -11.51
N GLU A 71 2.71 -11.44 -10.77
CA GLU A 71 1.72 -11.73 -9.73
C GLU A 71 1.73 -10.64 -8.68
N HIS A 72 2.93 -10.21 -8.25
CA HIS A 72 3.09 -9.18 -7.23
C HIS A 72 2.44 -7.86 -7.66
N ILE A 73 2.71 -7.37 -8.88
CA ILE A 73 2.09 -6.13 -9.34
C ILE A 73 0.59 -6.28 -9.58
N ILE A 74 0.12 -7.40 -10.15
CA ILE A 74 -1.30 -7.63 -10.43
C ILE A 74 -2.10 -7.60 -9.13
N PHE A 75 -1.69 -8.34 -8.10
CA PHE A 75 -2.42 -8.37 -6.83
C PHE A 75 -2.40 -7.02 -6.11
N ASN A 76 -1.26 -6.31 -6.12
CA ASN A 76 -1.19 -4.96 -5.54
C ASN A 76 -2.12 -3.98 -6.27
N MET A 77 -2.08 -3.94 -7.60
CA MET A 77 -2.88 -3.02 -8.40
C MET A 77 -4.38 -3.35 -8.32
N PHE A 78 -4.72 -4.63 -8.30
CA PHE A 78 -6.09 -5.06 -8.10
C PHE A 78 -6.64 -4.62 -6.73
N ALA A 79 -5.90 -4.84 -5.65
CA ALA A 79 -6.31 -4.42 -4.31
C ALA A 79 -6.35 -2.89 -4.18
N LEU A 80 -5.34 -2.18 -4.72
CA LEU A 80 -5.33 -0.72 -4.78
C LEU A 80 -6.56 -0.17 -5.50
N TRP A 81 -6.92 -0.75 -6.65
CA TRP A 81 -8.12 -0.36 -7.36
C TRP A 81 -9.38 -0.70 -6.56
N MET A 82 -9.55 -1.95 -6.13
CA MET A 82 -10.78 -2.45 -5.52
C MET A 82 -11.15 -1.72 -4.21
N PHE A 83 -10.18 -1.38 -3.39
CA PHE A 83 -10.41 -0.68 -2.11
C PHE A 83 -10.15 0.82 -2.22
N GLY A 84 -9.15 1.20 -3.01
CA GLY A 84 -8.71 2.59 -3.14
C GLY A 84 -9.75 3.48 -3.81
N TYR A 85 -10.45 2.99 -4.85
CA TYR A 85 -11.46 3.82 -5.52
C TYR A 85 -12.62 4.21 -4.59
N VAL A 86 -13.02 3.32 -3.69
CA VAL A 86 -14.06 3.62 -2.71
C VAL A 86 -13.59 4.70 -1.74
N LEU A 87 -12.38 4.53 -1.20
CA LEU A 87 -11.82 5.49 -0.24
C LEU A 87 -11.51 6.84 -0.86
N GLU A 88 -10.99 6.88 -2.10
CA GLU A 88 -10.72 8.15 -2.78
C GLU A 88 -12.03 8.91 -3.08
N ASN A 89 -13.09 8.23 -3.52
CA ASN A 89 -14.41 8.85 -3.70
C ASN A 89 -15.00 9.37 -2.37
N TYR A 90 -14.72 8.68 -1.27
CA TYR A 90 -15.24 9.05 0.05
C TYR A 90 -14.46 10.18 0.72
N TRP A 91 -13.12 10.16 0.62
CA TRP A 91 -12.24 11.13 1.29
C TRP A 91 -11.82 12.30 0.41
N GLY A 92 -11.92 12.16 -0.91
CA GLY A 92 -11.30 13.04 -1.89
C GLY A 92 -9.82 12.69 -2.14
N SER A 93 -9.33 13.08 -3.32
CA SER A 93 -8.02 12.70 -3.85
C SER A 93 -6.84 13.12 -2.97
N ARG A 94 -6.87 14.34 -2.40
CA ARG A 94 -5.75 14.84 -1.57
C ARG A 94 -5.57 13.99 -0.31
N ARG A 95 -6.66 13.73 0.40
CA ARG A 95 -6.65 12.97 1.65
C ARG A 95 -6.30 11.51 1.41
N PHE A 96 -6.80 10.92 0.32
CA PHE A 96 -6.47 9.57 -0.08
C PHE A 96 -4.97 9.43 -0.40
N LEU A 97 -4.40 10.33 -1.21
CA LEU A 97 -2.97 10.31 -1.53
C LEU A 97 -2.10 10.45 -0.28
N PHE A 98 -2.44 11.41 0.60
CA PHE A 98 -1.73 11.61 1.86
C PHE A 98 -1.75 10.32 2.71
N TYR A 99 -2.93 9.69 2.83
CA TYR A 99 -3.08 8.42 3.56
C TYR A 99 -2.20 7.31 2.96
N TYR A 100 -2.28 7.13 1.64
CA TYR A 100 -1.48 6.15 0.90
C TYR A 100 0.02 6.32 1.17
N MET A 101 0.52 7.54 1.05
CA MET A 101 1.94 7.85 1.27
C MET A 101 2.38 7.61 2.72
N ILE A 102 1.59 8.02 3.70
CA ILE A 102 1.89 7.78 5.12
C ILE A 102 1.93 6.28 5.44
N CYS A 103 0.97 5.50 4.93
CA CYS A 103 0.96 4.06 5.12
C CYS A 103 2.20 3.41 4.49
N GLY A 104 2.56 3.79 3.26
CA GLY A 104 3.73 3.24 2.58
C GLY A 104 5.05 3.62 3.25
N ILE A 105 5.25 4.89 3.57
CA ILE A 105 6.47 5.33 4.29
C ILE A 105 6.56 4.66 5.66
N GLY A 106 5.45 4.60 6.40
CA GLY A 106 5.38 3.93 7.70
C GLY A 106 5.69 2.44 7.62
N ALA A 107 5.19 1.77 6.58
CA ALA A 107 5.52 0.38 6.26
C ALA A 107 7.04 0.19 6.08
N GLY A 108 7.65 1.04 5.26
CA GLY A 108 9.10 1.03 5.06
C GLY A 108 9.90 1.25 6.34
N LEU A 109 9.47 2.22 7.18
CA LEU A 109 10.11 2.48 8.47
C LEU A 109 10.01 1.27 9.41
N CYS A 110 8.83 0.64 9.53
CA CYS A 110 8.67 -0.58 10.33
C CYS A 110 9.56 -1.72 9.81
N ASN A 111 9.65 -1.87 8.49
CA ASN A 111 10.50 -2.90 7.89
C ASN A 111 11.99 -2.70 8.20
N LEU A 112 12.47 -1.45 8.23
CA LEU A 112 13.86 -1.14 8.57
C LEU A 112 14.24 -1.50 10.02
N LEU A 113 13.26 -1.63 10.92
CA LEU A 113 13.47 -2.02 12.31
C LEU A 113 13.63 -3.54 12.49
N VAL A 114 13.29 -4.33 11.46
CA VAL A 114 13.38 -5.79 11.53
C VAL A 114 14.71 -6.25 10.94
N PRO A 115 15.57 -6.91 11.74
CA PRO A 115 16.86 -7.41 11.26
C PRO A 115 16.70 -8.51 10.18
N GLY A 116 17.63 -8.55 9.24
CA GLY A 116 17.77 -9.69 8.31
C GLY A 116 17.00 -9.57 6.99
N TRP A 117 16.16 -8.57 6.78
CA TRP A 117 15.48 -8.35 5.50
C TRP A 117 16.44 -7.71 4.49
N GLY A 118 16.56 -8.33 3.32
CA GLY A 118 17.40 -7.85 2.23
C GLY A 118 16.83 -6.63 1.52
N LEU A 119 16.34 -6.84 0.29
CA LEU A 119 15.65 -5.85 -0.53
C LEU A 119 14.15 -5.98 -0.36
N THR A 120 13.46 -4.87 -0.07
CA THR A 120 12.00 -4.83 -0.02
C THR A 120 11.46 -3.96 -1.14
N VAL A 121 10.44 -4.47 -1.82
CA VAL A 121 9.75 -3.82 -2.94
C VAL A 121 8.25 -4.04 -2.82
N GLY A 122 7.45 -3.09 -3.31
CA GLY A 122 6.01 -3.24 -3.47
C GLY A 122 5.19 -2.12 -2.86
N ALA A 123 4.03 -1.89 -3.45
CA ALA A 123 2.99 -0.99 -2.93
C ALA A 123 2.25 -1.60 -1.73
N SER A 124 2.51 -2.88 -1.40
CA SER A 124 1.70 -3.68 -0.48
C SER A 124 1.56 -3.06 0.91
N GLY A 125 2.61 -2.47 1.47
CA GLY A 125 2.50 -1.77 2.75
C GLY A 125 1.42 -0.68 2.76
N ALA A 126 1.37 0.15 1.72
CA ALA A 126 0.32 1.16 1.55
C ALA A 126 -1.05 0.52 1.27
N VAL A 127 -1.09 -0.56 0.49
CA VAL A 127 -2.31 -1.32 0.16
C VAL A 127 -2.92 -1.95 1.42
N TYR A 128 -2.11 -2.51 2.32
CA TYR A 128 -2.59 -3.00 3.61
C TYR A 128 -3.15 -1.89 4.49
N GLY A 129 -2.56 -0.69 4.45
CA GLY A 129 -3.14 0.50 5.07
C GLY A 129 -4.52 0.85 4.47
N ILE A 130 -4.66 0.83 3.14
CA ILE A 130 -5.94 1.04 2.44
C ILE A 130 -6.96 -0.03 2.85
N LEU A 131 -6.55 -1.29 2.94
CA LEU A 131 -7.41 -2.39 3.38
C LEU A 131 -7.92 -2.19 4.80
N LEU A 132 -7.05 -1.78 5.73
CA LEU A 132 -7.44 -1.40 7.08
C LEU A 132 -8.47 -0.27 7.08
N ALA A 133 -8.21 0.81 6.33
CA ALA A 133 -9.13 1.92 6.22
C ALA A 133 -10.50 1.49 5.72
N PHE A 134 -10.55 0.66 4.68
CA PHE A 134 -11.79 0.12 4.15
C PHE A 134 -12.56 -0.66 5.23
N GLY A 135 -11.89 -1.56 5.95
CA GLY A 135 -12.52 -2.32 7.04
C GLY A 135 -13.02 -1.47 8.21
N MET A 136 -12.33 -0.34 8.50
CA MET A 136 -12.75 0.61 9.55
C MET A 136 -13.88 1.53 9.13
N MET A 137 -13.94 1.91 7.83
CA MET A 137 -14.96 2.82 7.28
C MET A 137 -16.22 2.08 6.88
N PHE A 138 -16.08 0.86 6.37
CA PHE A 138 -17.15 0.04 5.81
C PHE A 138 -17.18 -1.37 6.44
N PRO A 139 -17.29 -1.49 7.78
CA PRO A 139 -17.03 -2.75 8.51
C PRO A 139 -17.99 -3.89 8.16
N ASN A 140 -19.19 -3.57 7.69
CA ASN A 140 -20.23 -4.55 7.36
C ASN A 140 -20.33 -4.85 5.86
N GLU A 141 -19.59 -4.12 5.01
CA GLU A 141 -19.51 -4.42 3.58
C GLU A 141 -18.96 -5.83 3.37
N ARG A 142 -19.48 -6.50 2.34
CA ARG A 142 -19.11 -7.88 2.03
C ARG A 142 -18.02 -7.90 0.96
N ILE A 143 -16.89 -8.50 1.29
CA ILE A 143 -15.80 -8.82 0.36
C ILE A 143 -16.01 -10.27 -0.06
N TYR A 144 -16.06 -10.54 -1.35
CA TYR A 144 -16.26 -11.88 -1.90
C TYR A 144 -14.90 -12.51 -2.19
N LEU A 145 -14.46 -13.42 -1.31
CA LEU A 145 -13.26 -14.22 -1.55
C LEU A 145 -13.57 -15.25 -2.65
N TYR A 146 -12.71 -15.29 -3.67
CA TYR A 146 -12.87 -16.18 -4.83
C TYR A 146 -14.28 -16.15 -5.44
N ILE A 147 -14.96 -14.98 -5.37
CA ILE A 147 -16.32 -14.76 -5.91
C ILE A 147 -17.43 -15.54 -5.16
N ILE A 148 -17.10 -16.47 -4.29
CA ILE A 148 -18.04 -17.43 -3.70
C ILE A 148 -18.36 -17.13 -2.24
N MET A 149 -17.35 -16.77 -1.42
CA MET A 149 -17.51 -16.66 0.02
C MET A 149 -17.55 -15.20 0.49
N PRO A 150 -18.75 -14.68 0.89
CA PRO A 150 -18.85 -13.33 1.42
C PRO A 150 -18.32 -13.26 2.86
N ILE A 151 -17.32 -12.41 3.10
CA ILE A 151 -16.82 -12.09 4.43
C ILE A 151 -17.01 -10.60 4.70
N LYS A 152 -17.41 -10.22 5.91
CA LYS A 152 -17.48 -8.80 6.28
C LYS A 152 -16.09 -8.18 6.31
N ALA A 153 -15.95 -6.97 5.80
CA ALA A 153 -14.67 -6.26 5.67
C ALA A 153 -13.88 -6.21 6.99
N LYS A 154 -14.53 -5.96 8.13
CA LYS A 154 -13.87 -5.98 9.44
C LYS A 154 -13.20 -7.30 9.77
N TRP A 155 -13.84 -8.44 9.47
CA TRP A 155 -13.27 -9.76 9.74
C TRP A 155 -12.16 -10.09 8.74
N PHE A 156 -12.33 -9.71 7.48
CA PHE A 156 -11.29 -9.85 6.47
C PHE A 156 -10.00 -9.17 6.93
N VAL A 157 -10.08 -7.90 7.35
CA VAL A 157 -8.91 -7.13 7.82
C VAL A 157 -8.27 -7.75 9.06
N ILE A 158 -9.07 -8.16 10.05
CA ILE A 158 -8.55 -8.78 11.28
C ILE A 158 -7.83 -10.10 10.97
N ILE A 159 -8.42 -10.94 10.13
CA ILE A 159 -7.83 -12.23 9.75
C ILE A 159 -6.51 -12.00 9.00
N TYR A 160 -6.48 -11.09 8.03
CA TYR A 160 -5.24 -10.78 7.29
C TYR A 160 -4.16 -10.20 8.20
N ALA A 161 -4.51 -9.30 9.12
CA ALA A 161 -3.55 -8.78 10.10
C ALA A 161 -2.97 -9.89 11.00
N ALA A 162 -3.82 -10.84 11.42
CA ALA A 162 -3.38 -11.99 12.22
C ALA A 162 -2.47 -12.94 11.41
N ILE A 163 -2.79 -13.20 10.14
CA ILE A 163 -1.96 -14.00 9.24
C ILE A 163 -0.59 -13.33 9.06
N GLU A 164 -0.55 -12.04 8.72
CA GLU A 164 0.70 -11.29 8.55
C GLU A 164 1.57 -11.32 9.82
N LEU A 165 0.97 -11.22 10.99
CA LEU A 165 1.70 -11.31 12.25
C LEU A 165 2.29 -12.72 12.47
N LEU A 166 1.50 -13.76 12.26
CA LEU A 166 1.94 -15.15 12.44
C LEU A 166 3.02 -15.51 11.40
N GLU A 167 2.82 -15.16 10.13
CA GLU A 167 3.81 -15.41 9.10
C GLU A 167 5.09 -14.63 9.34
N GLY A 168 5.02 -13.37 9.75
CA GLY A 168 6.19 -12.57 10.12
C GLY A 168 6.99 -13.09 11.30
N LEU A 169 6.34 -13.81 12.24
CA LEU A 169 7.00 -14.41 13.40
C LEU A 169 7.59 -15.80 13.10
N PHE A 170 6.96 -16.59 12.23
CA PHE A 170 7.26 -18.01 12.09
C PHE A 170 7.73 -18.43 10.69
N ARG A 171 7.60 -17.56 9.68
CA ARG A 171 8.02 -17.84 8.30
C ARG A 171 9.18 -16.96 7.86
N ASN A 172 10.01 -17.53 6.98
CA ASN A 172 11.05 -16.81 6.26
C ASN A 172 10.88 -17.10 4.76
N ASP A 173 9.81 -16.55 4.20
CA ASP A 173 9.39 -16.79 2.80
C ASP A 173 9.78 -15.64 1.85
N GLY A 174 10.52 -14.66 2.35
CA GLY A 174 10.92 -13.47 1.59
C GLY A 174 9.84 -12.39 1.48
N VAL A 175 8.69 -12.56 2.15
CA VAL A 175 7.63 -11.57 2.22
C VAL A 175 7.85 -10.61 3.40
N ALA A 176 7.74 -9.31 3.16
CA ALA A 176 7.96 -8.29 4.19
C ALA A 176 6.71 -8.09 5.07
N HIS A 177 6.31 -9.12 5.83
CA HIS A 177 5.12 -9.13 6.67
C HIS A 177 5.06 -7.95 7.64
N PHE A 178 6.18 -7.58 8.24
CA PHE A 178 6.25 -6.41 9.14
C PHE A 178 6.07 -5.08 8.41
N ALA A 179 6.37 -4.99 7.11
CA ALA A 179 6.00 -3.82 6.31
C ALA A 179 4.48 -3.73 6.14
N HIS A 180 3.79 -4.87 5.90
CA HIS A 180 2.34 -4.90 5.80
C HIS A 180 1.67 -4.44 7.11
N LEU A 181 2.10 -5.00 8.24
CA LEU A 181 1.63 -4.58 9.57
C LEU A 181 1.98 -3.11 9.87
N GLY A 182 3.16 -2.65 9.45
CA GLY A 182 3.56 -1.26 9.57
C GLY A 182 2.63 -0.32 8.82
N GLY A 183 2.26 -0.67 7.58
CA GLY A 183 1.29 0.10 6.81
C GLY A 183 -0.09 0.18 7.47
N MET A 184 -0.56 -0.94 8.03
CA MET A 184 -1.80 -0.96 8.82
C MET A 184 -1.70 -0.11 10.09
N LEU A 185 -0.58 -0.19 10.82
CA LEU A 185 -0.36 0.58 12.03
C LEU A 185 -0.39 2.09 11.78
N PHE A 186 0.38 2.57 10.80
CA PHE A 186 0.40 3.99 10.45
C PHE A 186 -0.96 4.47 9.91
N GLY A 187 -1.64 3.63 9.15
CA GLY A 187 -3.00 3.89 8.71
C GLY A 187 -3.99 4.01 9.87
N LEU A 188 -3.90 3.10 10.86
CA LEU A 188 -4.73 3.14 12.07
C LEU A 188 -4.49 4.43 12.85
N LEU A 189 -3.24 4.78 13.13
CA LEU A 189 -2.88 5.98 13.87
C LEU A 189 -3.41 7.24 13.18
N LEU A 190 -3.30 7.32 11.86
CA LEU A 190 -3.78 8.45 11.09
C LEU A 190 -5.31 8.57 11.11
N ILE A 191 -6.04 7.45 10.99
CA ILE A 191 -7.51 7.46 11.09
C ILE A 191 -7.96 7.88 12.49
N LEU A 192 -7.32 7.36 13.54
CA LEU A 192 -7.65 7.75 14.92
C LEU A 192 -7.37 9.23 15.17
N TYR A 193 -6.25 9.75 14.65
CA TYR A 193 -5.94 11.17 14.70
C TYR A 193 -7.03 12.01 14.02
N TRP A 194 -7.44 11.64 12.81
CA TRP A 194 -8.50 12.36 12.09
C TRP A 194 -9.87 12.29 12.77
N ARG A 195 -10.18 11.19 13.48
CA ARG A 195 -11.41 11.07 14.26
C ARG A 195 -11.41 12.03 15.44
N LYS A 196 -10.24 12.20 16.08
CA LYS A 196 -10.09 13.11 17.23
C LYS A 196 -10.04 14.59 16.82
N HIS A 197 -9.60 14.89 15.61
CA HIS A 197 -9.43 16.26 15.08
C HIS A 197 -10.24 16.47 13.80
N PRO A 198 -11.58 16.62 13.88
CA PRO A 198 -12.42 16.74 12.68
C PRO A 198 -12.14 17.99 11.84
N SER A 199 -11.57 19.05 12.45
CA SER A 199 -11.17 20.28 11.76
C SER A 199 -9.90 20.17 10.91
N SER A 200 -9.11 19.10 11.07
CA SER A 200 -7.93 18.81 10.24
C SER A 200 -8.29 18.17 8.88
N ARG A 201 -9.49 18.42 8.38
CA ARG A 201 -9.92 17.99 7.05
C ARG A 201 -9.33 18.97 6.04
N PHE A 202 -8.31 18.49 5.28
CA PHE A 202 -7.73 19.22 4.15
C PHE A 202 -8.73 19.32 2.99
#